data_8aaa466f3bc1fbe48d5c264451a4a814
#
_entry.id   8aaa466f3bc1fbe48d5c264451a4a814
#
_cell.length_a   1.000
_cell.length_b   1.000
_cell.length_c   1.000
_cell.angle_alpha   90.00
_cell.angle_beta   90.00
_cell.angle_gamma   90.00
#
_symmetry.space_group_name_H-M   'P 1'
#
loop_
_entity.id
_entity.type
_entity.pdbx_description
1 polymer ?
#
loop_
_entity_poly.entity_id
_entity_poly.type
_entity_poly.pdbx_seq_one_letter_code
_entity_poly.pdbx_strand_id
1 'polypeptide(L)'
;MIPYVLGIDSGGTKYLVRAAALDGTILGEFRGNTCSHYYLGKEKAARETLNNLGNCLARFGGRPQECLRIVCGSTGYDSPEDGALITNIYENLPGFDCPVYCVNDVELAHYIATGGVGVLALAGTGSIAFGRNKNGKEVRVGGWFKSIMGDEGSGRYIDAKALHHYSRWLDGCRPSSPLLKEIERVVGSPTRKALMDYSLHMASPPWPAANLGEMVDRAALEGDRYATQILHDAAACNFDLVQETIQLLHMEQEQNLCVGIWGSVLMNSAVQREEFKRLLLTHYPQTTISIPKKDAAQGAVDIALRWYREGGSCWKILRNRK
;
A
#
# COMPACT_ATOMS: atom_id res chain seq x y z
N MET A 1 -12.16 -22.03 -25.07
CA MET A 1 -11.83 -20.60 -24.87
C MET A 1 -12.58 -20.15 -23.63
N ILE A 2 -11.84 -19.63 -22.66
CA ILE A 2 -12.43 -19.20 -21.37
C ILE A 2 -12.31 -17.69 -21.29
N PRO A 3 -13.41 -16.91 -21.40
CA PRO A 3 -13.37 -15.48 -21.22
C PRO A 3 -12.99 -15.15 -19.76
N TYR A 4 -12.15 -14.13 -19.58
CA TYR A 4 -11.62 -13.77 -18.28
C TYR A 4 -11.45 -12.26 -18.13
N VAL A 5 -11.20 -11.84 -16.88
CA VAL A 5 -10.81 -10.47 -16.52
C VAL A 5 -9.45 -10.50 -15.83
N LEU A 6 -8.73 -9.39 -15.86
CA LEU A 6 -7.46 -9.18 -15.16
C LEU A 6 -7.61 -8.15 -14.05
N GLY A 7 -7.11 -8.51 -12.87
CA GLY A 7 -6.88 -7.60 -11.75
C GLY A 7 -5.40 -7.47 -11.47
N ILE A 8 -4.91 -6.23 -11.32
CA ILE A 8 -3.49 -5.92 -11.26
C ILE A 8 -3.19 -5.00 -10.08
N ASP A 9 -2.17 -5.38 -9.31
CA ASP A 9 -1.49 -4.57 -8.30
C ASP A 9 -0.06 -4.28 -8.77
N SER A 10 0.16 -3.09 -9.32
CA SER A 10 1.45 -2.65 -9.83
C SER A 10 2.15 -1.74 -8.83
N GLY A 11 2.82 -2.34 -7.85
CA GLY A 11 3.55 -1.64 -6.81
C GLY A 11 4.96 -1.21 -7.22
N GLY A 12 5.59 -0.37 -6.38
CA GLY A 12 6.95 0.14 -6.63
C GLY A 12 8.04 -0.92 -6.58
N THR A 13 7.82 -2.05 -5.92
CA THR A 13 8.82 -3.14 -5.77
C THR A 13 8.38 -4.46 -6.38
N LYS A 14 7.09 -4.66 -6.59
CA LYS A 14 6.47 -5.90 -7.07
C LYS A 14 5.31 -5.60 -8.01
N TYR A 15 5.00 -6.58 -8.83
CA TYR A 15 3.83 -6.61 -9.68
C TYR A 15 3.07 -7.90 -9.41
N LEU A 16 1.76 -7.81 -9.18
CA LEU A 16 0.89 -8.97 -9.01
C LEU A 16 -0.26 -8.86 -10.00
N VAL A 17 -0.41 -9.85 -10.85
CA VAL A 17 -1.54 -9.98 -11.78
C VAL A 17 -2.30 -11.27 -11.50
N ARG A 18 -3.63 -11.18 -11.55
CA ARG A 18 -4.54 -12.30 -11.35
C ARG A 18 -5.59 -12.31 -12.46
N ALA A 19 -5.74 -13.48 -13.09
CA ALA A 19 -6.79 -13.73 -14.07
C ALA A 19 -7.94 -14.50 -13.42
N ALA A 20 -9.17 -14.08 -13.67
CA ALA A 20 -10.36 -14.77 -13.18
C ALA A 20 -11.40 -14.97 -14.27
N ALA A 21 -12.05 -16.16 -14.29
CA ALA A 21 -13.23 -16.41 -15.08
C ALA A 21 -14.41 -15.53 -14.62
N LEU A 22 -15.47 -15.46 -15.43
CA LEU A 22 -16.60 -14.57 -15.15
C LEU A 22 -17.44 -14.97 -13.93
N ASP A 23 -17.29 -16.20 -13.46
CA ASP A 23 -17.87 -16.70 -12.19
C ASP A 23 -17.02 -16.33 -10.96
N GLY A 24 -15.82 -15.78 -11.17
CA GLY A 24 -14.87 -15.41 -10.12
C GLY A 24 -13.80 -16.47 -9.82
N THR A 25 -13.84 -17.62 -10.49
CA THR A 25 -12.81 -18.65 -10.35
C THR A 25 -11.46 -18.12 -10.82
N ILE A 26 -10.42 -18.21 -9.99
CA ILE A 26 -9.06 -17.81 -10.35
C ILE A 26 -8.49 -18.83 -11.33
N LEU A 27 -8.11 -18.35 -12.52
CA LEU A 27 -7.53 -19.15 -13.60
C LEU A 27 -6.00 -19.17 -13.54
N GLY A 28 -5.40 -18.04 -13.16
CA GLY A 28 -3.95 -17.92 -13.09
C GLY A 28 -3.54 -16.69 -12.29
N GLU A 29 -2.34 -16.77 -11.75
CA GLU A 29 -1.69 -15.69 -11.02
C GLU A 29 -0.20 -15.64 -11.36
N PHE A 30 0.36 -14.45 -11.43
CA PHE A 30 1.80 -14.26 -11.57
C PHE A 30 2.26 -13.07 -10.75
N ARG A 31 3.34 -13.31 -10.00
CA ARG A 31 4.05 -12.26 -9.27
C ARG A 31 5.38 -12.00 -9.96
N GLY A 32 5.57 -10.78 -10.44
CA GLY A 32 6.76 -10.32 -11.13
C GLY A 32 7.42 -9.13 -10.46
N ASN A 33 8.46 -8.63 -11.12
CA ASN A 33 9.14 -7.41 -10.73
C ASN A 33 8.27 -6.18 -11.05
N THR A 34 8.60 -5.05 -10.42
CA THR A 34 7.92 -3.77 -10.66
C THR A 34 7.86 -3.41 -12.13
N CYS A 35 6.74 -2.81 -12.53
CA CYS A 35 6.55 -2.18 -13.84
C CYS A 35 6.50 -0.65 -13.72
N SER A 36 6.96 -0.08 -12.60
CA SER A 36 6.92 1.36 -12.40
C SER A 36 7.77 2.11 -13.42
N HIS A 37 7.13 3.02 -14.15
CA HIS A 37 7.80 3.86 -15.14
C HIS A 37 8.84 4.81 -14.53
N TYR A 38 8.71 5.17 -13.25
CA TYR A 38 9.70 5.98 -12.52
C TYR A 38 11.06 5.29 -12.40
N TYR A 39 11.05 3.95 -12.25
CA TYR A 39 12.29 3.19 -12.10
C TYR A 39 12.81 2.64 -13.43
N LEU A 40 11.92 2.33 -14.36
CA LEU A 40 12.26 1.60 -15.58
C LEU A 40 12.27 2.49 -16.83
N GLY A 41 11.59 3.65 -16.80
CA GLY A 41 11.23 4.40 -17.97
C GLY A 41 10.07 3.71 -18.74
N LYS A 42 9.41 4.46 -19.63
CA LYS A 42 8.17 4.06 -20.32
C LYS A 42 8.31 2.74 -21.11
N GLU A 43 9.33 2.62 -21.92
CA GLU A 43 9.50 1.47 -22.85
C GLU A 43 9.74 0.17 -22.09
N LYS A 44 10.61 0.21 -21.08
CA LYS A 44 10.90 -0.97 -20.26
C LYS A 44 9.72 -1.33 -19.39
N ALA A 45 8.99 -0.35 -18.83
CA ALA A 45 7.77 -0.58 -18.08
C ALA A 45 6.71 -1.30 -18.93
N ALA A 46 6.48 -0.86 -20.19
CA ALA A 46 5.56 -1.52 -21.10
C ALA A 46 5.97 -2.97 -21.41
N ARG A 47 7.27 -3.20 -21.66
CA ARG A 47 7.79 -4.55 -21.93
C ARG A 47 7.65 -5.49 -20.73
N GLU A 48 7.98 -5.02 -19.53
CA GLU A 48 7.83 -5.82 -18.31
C GLU A 48 6.34 -6.08 -17.98
N THR A 49 5.46 -5.13 -18.24
CA THR A 49 4.01 -5.33 -18.13
C THR A 49 3.56 -6.46 -19.05
N LEU A 50 3.93 -6.42 -20.32
CA LEU A 50 3.59 -7.48 -21.27
C LEU A 50 4.15 -8.85 -20.86
N ASN A 51 5.39 -8.91 -20.39
CA ASN A 51 6.01 -10.14 -19.87
C ASN A 51 5.25 -10.71 -18.68
N ASN A 52 4.89 -9.87 -17.71
CA ASN A 52 4.18 -10.30 -16.52
C ASN A 52 2.76 -10.83 -16.85
N LEU A 53 2.06 -10.16 -17.78
CA LEU A 53 0.76 -10.63 -18.28
C LEU A 53 0.90 -11.96 -19.03
N GLY A 54 1.88 -12.08 -19.92
CA GLY A 54 2.16 -13.32 -20.65
C GLY A 54 2.44 -14.50 -19.73
N ASN A 55 3.22 -14.28 -18.65
CA ASN A 55 3.47 -15.30 -17.64
C ASN A 55 2.20 -15.70 -16.85
N CYS A 56 1.30 -14.76 -16.58
CA CYS A 56 0.00 -15.07 -15.97
C CYS A 56 -0.86 -15.93 -16.92
N LEU A 57 -0.98 -15.52 -18.17
CA LEU A 57 -1.78 -16.24 -19.18
C LEU A 57 -1.26 -17.66 -19.42
N ALA A 58 0.06 -17.85 -19.40
CA ALA A 58 0.67 -19.17 -19.57
C ALA A 58 0.27 -20.17 -18.47
N ARG A 59 -0.18 -19.70 -17.28
CA ARG A 59 -0.62 -20.57 -16.19
C ARG A 59 -1.89 -21.38 -16.52
N PHE A 60 -2.73 -20.85 -17.42
CA PHE A 60 -4.01 -21.50 -17.79
C PHE A 60 -4.24 -21.61 -19.31
N GLY A 61 -3.24 -21.29 -20.11
CA GLY A 61 -3.34 -21.31 -21.58
C GLY A 61 -4.26 -20.20 -22.15
N GLY A 62 -4.42 -19.11 -21.41
CA GLY A 62 -5.25 -17.96 -21.81
C GLY A 62 -4.65 -17.20 -22.99
N ARG A 63 -5.52 -16.58 -23.80
CA ARG A 63 -5.12 -15.72 -24.94
C ARG A 63 -5.52 -14.29 -24.65
N PRO A 64 -4.70 -13.29 -25.03
CA PRO A 64 -5.02 -11.88 -24.83
C PRO A 64 -6.42 -11.47 -25.34
N GLN A 65 -6.85 -12.02 -26.50
CA GLN A 65 -8.16 -11.73 -27.13
C GLN A 65 -9.38 -12.22 -26.30
N GLU A 66 -9.15 -13.09 -25.33
CA GLU A 66 -10.20 -13.60 -24.43
C GLU A 66 -10.38 -12.72 -23.18
N CYS A 67 -9.51 -11.75 -22.99
CA CYS A 67 -9.60 -10.76 -21.91
C CYS A 67 -10.73 -9.77 -22.17
N LEU A 68 -11.62 -9.61 -21.19
CA LEU A 68 -12.80 -8.75 -21.34
C LEU A 68 -12.67 -7.43 -20.60
N ARG A 69 -11.88 -7.36 -19.52
CA ARG A 69 -11.62 -6.14 -18.73
C ARG A 69 -10.26 -6.23 -18.04
N ILE A 70 -9.58 -5.10 -17.95
CA ILE A 70 -8.37 -4.94 -17.14
C ILE A 70 -8.61 -3.83 -16.11
N VAL A 71 -8.37 -4.13 -14.83
CA VAL A 71 -8.34 -3.12 -13.76
C VAL A 71 -6.96 -3.17 -13.10
N CYS A 72 -6.30 -2.01 -13.05
CA CYS A 72 -4.95 -1.87 -12.52
C CYS A 72 -4.89 -0.77 -11.47
N GLY A 73 -4.47 -1.12 -10.25
CA GLY A 73 -3.97 -0.16 -9.28
C GLY A 73 -2.47 -0.02 -9.47
N SER A 74 -1.99 1.19 -9.71
CA SER A 74 -0.57 1.42 -9.99
C SER A 74 0.02 2.49 -9.10
N THR A 75 1.14 2.15 -8.44
CA THR A 75 2.00 3.17 -7.85
C THR A 75 2.56 4.09 -8.95
N GLY A 76 2.77 5.36 -8.60
CA GLY A 76 3.23 6.34 -9.58
C GLY A 76 2.13 6.89 -10.49
N TYR A 77 0.87 6.63 -10.19
CA TYR A 77 -0.29 7.32 -10.77
C TYR A 77 -0.59 8.57 -9.93
N ASP A 78 0.34 9.53 -9.89
CA ASP A 78 0.29 10.67 -8.97
C ASP A 78 -0.13 11.99 -9.64
N SER A 79 -0.14 12.02 -10.99
CA SER A 79 -0.58 13.16 -11.80
C SER A 79 -1.46 12.70 -12.98
N PRO A 80 -2.22 13.60 -13.61
CA PRO A 80 -2.94 13.29 -14.86
C PRO A 80 -2.02 12.77 -15.97
N GLU A 81 -0.80 13.29 -16.06
CA GLU A 81 0.21 12.89 -17.04
C GLU A 81 0.70 11.45 -16.79
N ASP A 82 0.99 11.12 -15.54
CA ASP A 82 1.35 9.74 -15.12
C ASP A 82 0.21 8.78 -15.42
N GLY A 83 -1.02 9.20 -15.09
CA GLY A 83 -2.23 8.42 -15.35
C GLY A 83 -2.42 8.12 -16.82
N ALA A 84 -2.25 9.14 -17.67
CA ALA A 84 -2.33 8.98 -19.12
C ALA A 84 -1.22 8.05 -19.66
N LEU A 85 0.00 8.17 -19.12
CA LEU A 85 1.12 7.31 -19.52
C LEU A 85 0.86 5.84 -19.13
N ILE A 86 0.44 5.59 -17.88
CA ILE A 86 0.16 4.23 -17.40
C ILE A 86 -1.00 3.62 -18.19
N THR A 87 -2.10 4.36 -18.36
CA THR A 87 -3.26 3.89 -19.13
C THR A 87 -2.87 3.56 -20.57
N ASN A 88 -2.07 4.41 -21.21
CA ASN A 88 -1.57 4.18 -22.57
C ASN A 88 -0.74 2.89 -22.70
N ILE A 89 0.04 2.53 -21.64
CA ILE A 89 0.78 1.26 -21.66
C ILE A 89 -0.19 0.08 -21.76
N TYR A 90 -1.26 0.07 -20.98
CA TYR A 90 -2.22 -1.05 -20.96
C TYR A 90 -3.13 -1.06 -22.18
N GLU A 91 -3.56 0.09 -22.68
CA GLU A 91 -4.41 0.19 -23.88
C GLU A 91 -3.70 -0.21 -25.18
N ASN A 92 -2.36 -0.15 -25.20
CA ASN A 92 -1.56 -0.52 -26.37
C ASN A 92 -0.85 -1.89 -26.21
N LEU A 93 -1.30 -2.74 -25.28
CA LEU A 93 -0.74 -4.08 -25.13
C LEU A 93 -1.13 -4.96 -26.33
N PRO A 94 -0.17 -5.61 -27.01
CA PRO A 94 -0.46 -6.44 -28.19
C PRO A 94 -1.47 -7.55 -27.91
N GLY A 95 -2.54 -7.57 -28.70
CA GLY A 95 -3.59 -8.58 -28.66
C GLY A 95 -4.65 -8.40 -27.58
N PHE A 96 -4.54 -7.39 -26.71
CA PHE A 96 -5.58 -7.04 -25.76
C PHE A 96 -6.45 -5.92 -26.36
N ASP A 97 -7.71 -6.26 -26.71
CA ASP A 97 -8.68 -5.32 -27.30
C ASP A 97 -9.83 -5.02 -26.32
N CYS A 98 -9.56 -5.11 -25.02
CA CYS A 98 -10.57 -4.94 -23.98
C CYS A 98 -10.45 -3.55 -23.32
N PRO A 99 -11.55 -3.03 -22.74
CA PRO A 99 -11.50 -1.83 -21.92
C PRO A 99 -10.58 -1.98 -20.70
N VAL A 100 -9.79 -0.92 -20.47
CA VAL A 100 -8.81 -0.82 -19.38
C VAL A 100 -9.24 0.28 -18.43
N TYR A 101 -9.02 0.06 -17.13
CA TYR A 101 -9.14 1.08 -16.10
C TYR A 101 -7.92 1.05 -15.19
N CYS A 102 -7.13 2.10 -15.25
CA CYS A 102 -5.99 2.32 -14.36
C CYS A 102 -6.34 3.38 -13.32
N VAL A 103 -5.85 3.18 -12.11
CA VAL A 103 -6.09 4.06 -10.96
C VAL A 103 -4.86 4.03 -10.05
N ASN A 104 -4.72 5.04 -9.17
CA ASN A 104 -3.68 4.99 -8.13
C ASN A 104 -3.88 3.78 -7.21
N ASP A 105 -2.81 3.12 -6.77
CA ASP A 105 -2.85 1.95 -5.89
C ASP A 105 -3.53 2.24 -4.54
N VAL A 106 -3.40 3.48 -4.03
CA VAL A 106 -4.06 3.94 -2.80
C VAL A 106 -5.58 4.05 -3.00
N GLU A 107 -6.06 4.54 -4.16
CA GLU A 107 -7.49 4.59 -4.46
C GLU A 107 -8.08 3.18 -4.59
N LEU A 108 -7.35 2.27 -5.22
CA LEU A 108 -7.75 0.86 -5.29
C LEU A 108 -7.88 0.26 -3.89
N ALA A 109 -6.87 0.45 -3.03
CA ALA A 109 -6.89 0.01 -1.64
C ALA A 109 -8.04 0.63 -0.84
N HIS A 110 -8.30 1.93 -1.03
CA HIS A 110 -9.43 2.63 -0.42
C HIS A 110 -10.77 1.99 -0.79
N TYR A 111 -10.99 1.73 -2.09
CA TYR A 111 -12.22 1.06 -2.53
C TYR A 111 -12.38 -0.32 -1.89
N ILE A 112 -11.31 -1.12 -1.85
CA ILE A 112 -11.34 -2.46 -1.27
C ILE A 112 -11.67 -2.40 0.23
N ALA A 113 -11.09 -1.44 0.94
CA ALA A 113 -11.24 -1.32 2.38
C ALA A 113 -12.55 -0.67 2.81
N THR A 114 -13.04 0.33 2.08
CA THR A 114 -14.20 1.15 2.49
C THR A 114 -15.43 0.94 1.60
N GLY A 115 -15.25 0.29 0.44
CA GLY A 115 -16.26 0.18 -0.61
C GLY A 115 -16.51 1.50 -1.34
N GLY A 116 -15.58 2.45 -1.28
CA GLY A 116 -15.59 3.68 -2.05
C GLY A 116 -16.02 4.95 -1.29
N VAL A 117 -16.49 4.83 -0.04
CA VAL A 117 -16.80 5.98 0.84
C VAL A 117 -16.21 5.73 2.22
N GLY A 118 -15.46 6.66 2.75
CA GLY A 118 -14.74 6.54 4.02
C GLY A 118 -13.30 7.02 3.91
N VAL A 119 -12.47 6.63 4.86
CA VAL A 119 -11.05 7.01 4.92
C VAL A 119 -10.19 5.74 4.98
N LEU A 120 -9.13 5.70 4.22
CA LEU A 120 -8.09 4.67 4.28
C LEU A 120 -6.91 5.18 5.08
N ALA A 121 -6.47 4.40 6.07
CA ALA A 121 -5.17 4.52 6.72
C ALA A 121 -4.23 3.49 6.07
N LEU A 122 -3.21 3.94 5.36
CA LEU A 122 -2.22 3.07 4.75
C LEU A 122 -0.86 3.31 5.38
N ALA A 123 -0.26 2.26 5.95
CA ALA A 123 1.15 2.27 6.36
C ALA A 123 1.84 0.96 5.95
N GLY A 124 2.78 1.12 5.05
CA GLY A 124 3.70 0.11 4.56
C GLY A 124 5.11 0.66 4.61
N THR A 125 5.86 0.64 3.50
CA THR A 125 7.17 1.32 3.40
C THR A 125 7.03 2.82 3.61
N GLY A 126 5.98 3.45 3.05
CA GLY A 126 5.54 4.82 3.32
C GLY A 126 4.18 4.82 4.03
N SER A 127 3.63 6.01 4.30
CA SER A 127 2.31 6.19 4.92
C SER A 127 1.50 7.30 4.25
N ILE A 128 0.18 7.10 4.21
CA ILE A 128 -0.77 8.02 3.61
C ILE A 128 -2.17 7.77 4.16
N ALA A 129 -2.96 8.81 4.29
CA ALA A 129 -4.41 8.69 4.37
C ALA A 129 -5.07 9.19 3.09
N PHE A 130 -6.06 8.46 2.62
CA PHE A 130 -6.89 8.84 1.49
C PHE A 130 -8.35 8.67 1.85
N GLY A 131 -9.18 9.64 1.52
CA GLY A 131 -10.60 9.55 1.83
C GLY A 131 -11.47 10.09 0.71
N ARG A 132 -12.71 9.59 0.69
CA ARG A 132 -13.79 10.06 -0.20
C ARG A 132 -15.08 10.13 0.59
N ASN A 133 -15.78 11.27 0.51
CA ASN A 133 -17.10 11.41 1.11
C ASN A 133 -18.24 11.03 0.12
N LYS A 134 -19.47 11.01 0.62
CA LYS A 134 -20.68 10.67 -0.17
C LYS A 134 -20.92 11.58 -1.36
N ASN A 135 -20.41 12.82 -1.30
CA ASN A 135 -20.53 13.82 -2.38
C ASN A 135 -19.44 13.64 -3.45
N GLY A 136 -18.54 12.66 -3.28
CA GLY A 136 -17.45 12.39 -4.21
C GLY A 136 -16.23 13.31 -4.04
N LYS A 137 -16.19 14.15 -2.99
CA LYS A 137 -14.97 14.91 -2.65
C LYS A 137 -13.91 13.94 -2.17
N GLU A 138 -12.71 14.08 -2.72
CA GLU A 138 -11.53 13.27 -2.39
C GLU A 138 -10.48 14.12 -1.70
N VAL A 139 -9.77 13.51 -0.76
CA VAL A 139 -8.67 14.13 -0.03
C VAL A 139 -7.55 13.10 0.15
N ARG A 140 -6.33 13.54 -0.05
CA ARG A 140 -5.10 12.80 0.21
C ARG A 140 -4.26 13.58 1.21
N VAL A 141 -3.82 12.96 2.28
CA VAL A 141 -2.95 13.53 3.31
C VAL A 141 -1.74 12.62 3.48
N GLY A 142 -0.53 13.18 3.47
CA GLY A 142 0.71 12.41 3.51
C GLY A 142 1.08 11.79 2.16
N GLY A 143 1.90 10.75 2.20
CA GLY A 143 2.43 10.10 0.98
C GLY A 143 3.39 10.97 0.18
N TRP A 144 4.05 11.93 0.83
CA TRP A 144 5.12 12.70 0.25
C TRP A 144 6.42 11.89 0.25
N PHE A 145 7.31 12.24 -0.65
CA PHE A 145 8.47 11.43 -0.93
C PHE A 145 9.43 11.29 0.26
N LYS A 146 9.64 10.05 0.70
CA LYS A 146 10.70 9.56 1.60
C LYS A 146 10.97 10.41 2.84
N SER A 147 10.46 10.05 3.97
CA SER A 147 10.90 10.43 5.35
C SER A 147 11.43 11.87 5.59
N ILE A 148 11.64 12.65 4.52
CA ILE A 148 12.08 14.06 4.56
C ILE A 148 10.87 14.98 4.58
N MET A 149 9.80 14.64 3.87
CA MET A 149 8.59 15.45 3.71
C MET A 149 7.33 14.71 4.14
N GLY A 150 7.44 13.50 4.67
CA GLY A 150 6.30 12.66 5.01
C GLY A 150 6.71 11.25 5.40
N ASP A 151 5.80 10.31 5.27
CA ASP A 151 5.93 8.90 5.66
C ASP A 151 5.96 8.69 7.19
N GLU A 152 5.44 9.64 8.00
CA GLU A 152 5.30 9.48 9.44
C GLU A 152 4.38 8.29 9.77
N GLY A 153 4.82 7.45 10.71
CA GLY A 153 4.10 6.23 11.10
C GLY A 153 4.29 5.04 10.16
N SER A 154 5.13 5.16 9.12
CA SER A 154 5.49 4.09 8.19
C SER A 154 6.61 3.18 8.70
N GLY A 155 6.94 2.13 7.93
CA GLY A 155 8.11 1.31 8.19
C GLY A 155 9.42 2.10 8.17
N ARG A 156 9.57 3.07 7.26
CA ARG A 156 10.74 3.97 7.24
C ARG A 156 10.84 4.86 8.47
N TYR A 157 9.72 5.33 8.97
CA TYR A 157 9.66 6.07 10.23
C TYR A 157 10.12 5.19 11.39
N ILE A 158 9.62 3.95 11.46
CA ILE A 158 9.99 2.98 12.49
C ILE A 158 11.49 2.66 12.42
N ASP A 159 12.03 2.41 11.21
CA ASP A 159 13.47 2.19 10.99
C ASP A 159 14.30 3.37 11.49
N ALA A 160 13.92 4.59 11.12
CA ALA A 160 14.64 5.79 11.54
C ALA A 160 14.63 5.98 13.06
N LYS A 161 13.48 5.74 13.73
CA LYS A 161 13.37 5.82 15.19
C LYS A 161 14.15 4.72 15.90
N ALA A 162 14.14 3.50 15.36
CA ALA A 162 14.92 2.38 15.90
C ALA A 162 16.43 2.65 15.80
N LEU A 163 16.92 3.10 14.64
CA LEU A 163 18.33 3.46 14.44
C LEU A 163 18.75 4.65 15.31
N HIS A 164 17.85 5.65 15.46
CA HIS A 164 18.09 6.75 16.39
C HIS A 164 18.19 6.26 17.84
N HIS A 165 17.33 5.33 18.27
CA HIS A 165 17.42 4.74 19.60
C HIS A 165 18.74 3.98 19.78
N TYR A 166 19.18 3.22 18.77
CA TYR A 166 20.45 2.50 18.78
C TYR A 166 21.66 3.43 18.84
N SER A 167 21.65 4.55 18.09
CA SER A 167 22.74 5.54 18.16
C SER A 167 22.89 6.15 19.57
N ARG A 168 21.75 6.45 20.25
CA ARG A 168 21.76 6.97 21.62
C ARG A 168 22.30 5.96 22.63
N TRP A 169 22.11 4.67 22.39
CA TRP A 169 22.73 3.62 23.18
C TRP A 169 24.25 3.55 22.96
N LEU A 170 24.72 3.60 21.71
CA LEU A 170 26.15 3.69 21.38
C LEU A 170 26.84 4.91 22.00
N ASP A 171 26.12 6.03 22.15
CA ASP A 171 26.60 7.23 22.86
C ASP A 171 26.58 7.06 24.39
N GLY A 172 26.12 5.93 24.93
CA GLY A 172 26.00 5.70 26.38
C GLY A 172 24.79 6.35 27.04
N CYS A 173 23.88 6.93 26.25
CA CYS A 173 22.71 7.67 26.77
C CYS A 173 21.50 6.78 27.07
N ARG A 174 21.53 5.51 26.76
CA ARG A 174 20.42 4.56 26.91
C ARG A 174 20.93 3.23 27.50
N PRO A 175 20.14 2.55 28.35
CA PRO A 175 20.45 1.21 28.79
C PRO A 175 20.30 0.19 27.66
N SER A 176 20.91 -0.97 27.81
CA SER A 176 20.69 -2.10 26.91
C SER A 176 19.25 -2.59 26.97
N SER A 177 18.72 -3.05 25.84
CA SER A 177 17.36 -3.58 25.74
C SER A 177 17.28 -4.69 24.66
N PRO A 178 16.22 -5.52 24.65
CA PRO A 178 16.00 -6.52 23.60
C PRO A 178 16.05 -5.94 22.18
N LEU A 179 15.44 -4.78 21.93
CA LEU A 179 15.47 -4.12 20.62
C LEU A 179 16.87 -3.85 20.11
N LEU A 180 17.79 -3.40 21.00
CA LEU A 180 19.16 -3.07 20.60
C LEU A 180 19.91 -4.30 20.12
N LYS A 181 19.68 -5.48 20.71
CA LYS A 181 20.27 -6.74 20.26
C LYS A 181 19.79 -7.17 18.89
N GLU A 182 18.51 -6.95 18.60
CA GLU A 182 17.96 -7.22 17.27
C GLU A 182 18.56 -6.28 16.21
N ILE A 183 18.70 -4.99 16.51
CA ILE A 183 19.31 -4.02 15.60
C ILE A 183 20.79 -4.34 15.37
N GLU A 184 21.52 -4.73 16.41
CA GLU A 184 22.94 -5.11 16.29
C GLU A 184 23.16 -6.26 15.30
N ARG A 185 22.25 -7.25 15.26
CA ARG A 185 22.33 -8.36 14.29
C ARG A 185 22.28 -7.89 12.84
N VAL A 186 21.59 -6.80 12.58
CA VAL A 186 21.44 -6.24 11.22
C VAL A 186 22.55 -5.25 10.89
N VAL A 187 22.94 -4.43 11.86
CA VAL A 187 24.06 -3.47 11.72
C VAL A 187 25.41 -4.18 11.69
N GLY A 188 25.53 -5.36 12.30
CA GLY A 188 26.70 -6.25 12.27
C GLY A 188 27.69 -6.04 13.42
N SER A 189 27.81 -4.85 14.00
CA SER A 189 28.64 -4.63 15.20
C SER A 189 28.21 -3.35 15.93
N PRO A 190 28.43 -3.28 17.28
CA PRO A 190 28.05 -2.14 18.09
C PRO A 190 29.07 -1.00 17.99
N THR A 191 29.33 -0.53 16.78
CA THR A 191 30.25 0.57 16.53
C THR A 191 29.60 1.70 15.75
N ARG A 192 30.05 2.93 16.00
CA ARG A 192 29.59 4.10 15.25
C ARG A 192 29.78 3.91 13.74
N LYS A 193 30.92 3.32 13.31
CA LYS A 193 31.21 3.10 11.90
C LYS A 193 30.16 2.15 11.27
N ALA A 194 29.90 1.01 11.89
CA ALA A 194 28.93 0.04 11.36
C ALA A 194 27.53 0.66 11.23
N LEU A 195 27.08 1.42 12.23
CA LEU A 195 25.80 2.12 12.16
C LEU A 195 25.76 3.17 11.04
N MET A 196 26.82 3.92 10.83
CA MET A 196 26.91 4.90 9.74
C MET A 196 26.89 4.21 8.37
N ASP A 197 27.66 3.15 8.18
CA ASP A 197 27.70 2.38 6.92
C ASP A 197 26.32 1.79 6.60
N TYR A 198 25.63 1.22 7.60
CA TYR A 198 24.27 0.72 7.47
C TYR A 198 23.29 1.85 7.09
N SER A 199 23.35 2.98 7.79
CA SER A 199 22.47 4.12 7.54
C SER A 199 22.68 4.72 6.14
N LEU A 200 23.91 4.80 5.66
CA LEU A 200 24.24 5.23 4.30
C LEU A 200 23.68 4.27 3.26
N HIS A 201 23.80 2.96 3.50
CA HIS A 201 23.18 1.96 2.63
C HIS A 201 21.65 2.13 2.55
N MET A 202 20.99 2.31 3.69
CA MET A 202 19.54 2.56 3.74
C MET A 202 19.12 3.86 3.05
N ALA A 203 19.99 4.87 3.01
CA ALA A 203 19.73 6.17 2.39
C ALA A 203 20.11 6.25 0.91
N SER A 204 20.74 5.22 0.33
CA SER A 204 21.28 5.22 -1.03
C SER A 204 20.47 4.39 -2.01
N PRO A 205 20.37 4.80 -3.30
CA PRO A 205 19.76 3.96 -4.34
C PRO A 205 20.55 2.68 -4.66
N PRO A 206 19.90 1.58 -5.03
CA PRO A 206 18.46 1.38 -4.96
C PRO A 206 18.02 1.29 -3.50
N TRP A 207 17.12 2.19 -3.09
CA TRP A 207 16.73 2.27 -1.67
C TRP A 207 16.17 0.96 -1.15
N PRO A 208 16.80 0.36 -0.12
CA PRO A 208 16.28 -0.86 0.49
C PRO A 208 14.87 -0.65 1.04
N ALA A 209 14.10 -1.72 1.11
CA ALA A 209 12.83 -1.71 1.83
C ALA A 209 13.08 -1.47 3.33
N ALA A 210 12.12 -0.86 4.02
CA ALA A 210 12.11 -0.81 5.47
C ALA A 210 12.13 -2.24 6.04
N ASN A 211 13.00 -2.53 6.98
CA ASN A 211 13.24 -3.90 7.44
C ASN A 211 13.34 -4.09 8.97
N LEU A 212 13.36 -3.00 9.74
CA LEU A 212 13.43 -3.09 11.20
C LEU A 212 12.05 -3.20 11.87
N GLY A 213 10.97 -2.90 11.16
CA GLY A 213 9.62 -2.88 11.72
C GLY A 213 9.21 -4.17 12.43
N GLU A 214 9.49 -5.34 11.83
CA GLU A 214 9.20 -6.64 12.46
C GLU A 214 10.03 -6.90 13.73
N MET A 215 11.26 -6.41 13.77
CA MET A 215 12.12 -6.52 14.94
C MET A 215 11.62 -5.62 16.07
N VAL A 216 11.20 -4.41 15.73
CA VAL A 216 10.61 -3.47 16.70
C VAL A 216 9.31 -4.04 17.27
N ASP A 217 8.44 -4.60 16.42
CA ASP A 217 7.17 -5.21 16.87
C ASP A 217 7.43 -6.40 17.79
N ARG A 218 8.36 -7.29 17.44
CA ARG A 218 8.76 -8.42 18.28
C ARG A 218 9.33 -7.97 19.62
N ALA A 219 10.25 -7.01 19.64
CA ALA A 219 10.80 -6.47 20.87
C ALA A 219 9.73 -5.82 21.76
N ALA A 220 8.76 -5.12 21.16
CA ALA A 220 7.62 -4.55 21.89
C ALA A 220 6.76 -5.64 22.56
N LEU A 221 6.47 -6.73 21.83
CA LEU A 221 5.74 -7.89 22.37
C LEU A 221 6.51 -8.61 23.50
N GLU A 222 7.83 -8.54 23.49
CA GLU A 222 8.71 -9.03 24.56
C GLU A 222 8.85 -8.05 25.75
N GLY A 223 8.14 -6.92 25.71
CA GLY A 223 8.09 -5.92 26.77
C GLY A 223 9.17 -4.82 26.68
N ASP A 224 9.82 -4.65 25.54
CA ASP A 224 10.73 -3.52 25.33
C ASP A 224 9.94 -2.21 25.28
N ARG A 225 10.14 -1.35 26.27
CA ARG A 225 9.43 -0.07 26.38
C ARG A 225 9.75 0.92 25.24
N TYR A 226 10.96 0.86 24.69
CA TYR A 226 11.35 1.76 23.61
C TYR A 226 10.75 1.32 22.28
N ALA A 227 10.73 0.01 22.03
CA ALA A 227 10.03 -0.56 20.88
C ALA A 227 8.53 -0.24 20.93
N THR A 228 7.90 -0.44 22.11
CA THR A 228 6.49 -0.07 22.34
C THR A 228 6.25 1.41 22.05
N GLN A 229 7.11 2.30 22.56
CA GLN A 229 6.96 3.75 22.33
C GLN A 229 7.10 4.11 20.85
N ILE A 230 8.05 3.51 20.12
CA ILE A 230 8.22 3.74 18.67
C ILE A 230 6.93 3.38 17.93
N LEU A 231 6.30 2.25 18.27
CA LEU A 231 5.07 1.80 17.59
C LEU A 231 3.85 2.65 18.00
N HIS A 232 3.77 3.12 19.24
CA HIS A 232 2.73 4.05 19.69
C HIS A 232 2.86 5.41 19.01
N ASP A 233 4.08 5.95 18.92
CA ASP A 233 4.34 7.20 18.17
C ASP A 233 3.98 7.05 16.68
N ALA A 234 4.31 5.89 16.09
CA ALA A 234 3.93 5.59 14.70
C ALA A 234 2.40 5.50 14.52
N ALA A 235 1.70 4.91 15.49
CA ALA A 235 0.24 4.84 15.49
C ALA A 235 -0.40 6.23 15.60
N ALA A 236 0.15 7.10 16.45
CA ALA A 236 -0.30 8.48 16.59
C ALA A 236 -0.15 9.26 15.28
N CYS A 237 1.00 9.13 14.59
CA CYS A 237 1.19 9.74 13.27
C CYS A 237 0.16 9.24 12.25
N ASN A 238 -0.13 7.93 12.21
CA ASN A 238 -1.16 7.41 11.31
C ASN A 238 -2.56 7.92 11.68
N PHE A 239 -2.84 8.09 12.96
CA PHE A 239 -4.11 8.67 13.42
C PHE A 239 -4.23 10.14 12.99
N ASP A 240 -3.17 10.94 13.11
CA ASP A 240 -3.15 12.35 12.69
C ASP A 240 -3.49 12.48 11.20
N LEU A 241 -2.87 11.68 10.32
CA LEU A 241 -3.19 11.66 8.89
C LEU A 241 -4.67 11.36 8.63
N VAL A 242 -5.24 10.38 9.34
CA VAL A 242 -6.66 10.00 9.22
C VAL A 242 -7.56 11.10 9.75
N GLN A 243 -7.24 11.69 10.91
CA GLN A 243 -7.99 12.78 11.51
C GLN A 243 -8.05 14.00 10.58
N GLU A 244 -6.92 14.42 10.03
CA GLU A 244 -6.85 15.52 9.07
C GLU A 244 -7.68 15.21 7.81
N THR A 245 -7.64 13.96 7.31
CA THR A 245 -8.46 13.54 6.17
C THR A 245 -9.95 13.61 6.48
N ILE A 246 -10.39 13.16 7.67
CA ILE A 246 -11.79 13.24 8.13
C ILE A 246 -12.24 14.70 8.19
N GLN A 247 -11.43 15.59 8.77
CA GLN A 247 -11.73 17.02 8.90
C GLN A 247 -11.83 17.72 7.53
N LEU A 248 -10.87 17.48 6.63
CA LEU A 248 -10.88 18.05 5.28
C LEU A 248 -12.07 17.58 4.43
N LEU A 249 -12.59 16.38 4.71
CA LEU A 249 -13.79 15.83 4.06
C LEU A 249 -15.10 16.24 4.74
N HIS A 250 -15.04 16.89 5.92
CA HIS A 250 -16.18 17.23 6.77
C HIS A 250 -17.01 16.00 7.16
N MET A 251 -16.31 14.93 7.60
CA MET A 251 -16.93 13.64 7.97
C MET A 251 -16.94 13.38 9.49
N GLU A 252 -16.61 14.36 10.32
CA GLU A 252 -16.51 14.24 11.80
C GLU A 252 -17.80 13.78 12.46
N GLN A 253 -18.94 14.14 11.86
CA GLN A 253 -20.27 13.83 12.39
C GLN A 253 -20.96 12.66 11.64
N GLU A 254 -20.24 11.97 10.76
CA GLU A 254 -20.81 10.82 10.05
C GLU A 254 -21.03 9.63 11.00
N GLN A 255 -22.30 9.22 11.15
CA GLN A 255 -22.70 8.13 12.05
C GLN A 255 -22.14 6.76 11.66
N ASN A 256 -21.81 6.56 10.40
CA ASN A 256 -21.26 5.32 9.84
C ASN A 256 -19.94 5.60 9.14
N LEU A 257 -19.04 6.35 9.78
CA LEU A 257 -17.69 6.56 9.27
C LEU A 257 -16.98 5.21 9.14
N CYS A 258 -16.52 4.87 7.95
CA CYS A 258 -15.71 3.70 7.70
C CYS A 258 -14.24 4.11 7.61
N VAL A 259 -13.38 3.51 8.43
CA VAL A 259 -11.94 3.66 8.30
C VAL A 259 -11.32 2.31 7.94
N GLY A 260 -10.74 2.24 6.75
CA GLY A 260 -10.02 1.06 6.26
C GLY A 260 -8.58 1.07 6.73
N ILE A 261 -8.04 -0.08 7.10
CA ILE A 261 -6.62 -0.28 7.43
C ILE A 261 -5.96 -1.05 6.29
N TRP A 262 -4.81 -0.55 5.81
CA TRP A 262 -4.03 -1.15 4.73
C TRP A 262 -2.53 -0.98 4.94
N GLY A 263 -1.75 -1.76 4.18
CA GLY A 263 -0.28 -1.73 4.21
C GLY A 263 0.33 -2.67 5.24
N SER A 264 1.51 -3.21 4.90
CA SER A 264 2.14 -4.30 5.66
C SER A 264 2.42 -3.95 7.12
N VAL A 265 2.71 -2.69 7.42
CA VAL A 265 3.01 -2.25 8.78
C VAL A 265 1.76 -2.28 9.65
N LEU A 266 0.72 -1.53 9.28
CA LEU A 266 -0.54 -1.50 10.07
C LEU A 266 -1.27 -2.84 10.08
N MET A 267 -1.14 -3.66 9.03
CA MET A 267 -1.79 -4.97 9.00
C MET A 267 -1.07 -6.00 9.86
N ASN A 268 0.27 -5.96 9.95
CA ASN A 268 1.07 -6.99 10.61
C ASN A 268 1.48 -6.60 12.04
N SER A 269 1.79 -5.32 12.32
CA SER A 269 2.10 -4.88 13.69
C SER A 269 0.83 -4.83 14.54
N ALA A 270 0.72 -5.76 15.48
CA ALA A 270 -0.40 -5.78 16.42
C ALA A 270 -0.35 -4.58 17.36
N VAL A 271 0.84 -4.22 17.85
CA VAL A 271 1.03 -3.11 18.81
C VAL A 271 0.62 -1.78 18.17
N GLN A 272 1.14 -1.47 16.98
CA GLN A 272 0.81 -0.23 16.27
C GLN A 272 -0.68 -0.18 15.90
N ARG A 273 -1.22 -1.27 15.35
CA ARG A 273 -2.61 -1.34 14.93
C ARG A 273 -3.60 -1.15 16.08
N GLU A 274 -3.38 -1.82 17.22
CA GLU A 274 -4.29 -1.69 18.35
C GLU A 274 -4.23 -0.29 18.98
N GLU A 275 -3.06 0.34 19.05
CA GLU A 275 -2.94 1.73 19.48
C GLU A 275 -3.62 2.70 18.51
N PHE A 276 -3.44 2.51 17.20
CA PHE A 276 -4.15 3.28 16.17
C PHE A 276 -5.68 3.17 16.34
N LYS A 277 -6.20 1.95 16.52
CA LYS A 277 -7.63 1.71 16.77
C LYS A 277 -8.10 2.39 18.04
N ARG A 278 -7.32 2.30 19.12
CA ARG A 278 -7.64 2.95 20.39
C ARG A 278 -7.78 4.46 20.22
N LEU A 279 -6.83 5.11 19.56
CA LEU A 279 -6.86 6.54 19.26
C LEU A 279 -8.08 6.90 18.42
N LEU A 280 -8.32 6.15 17.33
CA LEU A 280 -9.44 6.39 16.43
C LEU A 280 -10.78 6.29 17.15
N LEU A 281 -11.00 5.22 17.92
CA LEU A 281 -12.27 5.00 18.62
C LEU A 281 -12.47 5.94 19.82
N THR A 282 -11.40 6.48 20.40
CA THR A 282 -11.48 7.51 21.43
C THR A 282 -12.04 8.83 20.86
N HIS A 283 -11.63 9.19 19.64
CA HIS A 283 -12.05 10.45 19.02
C HIS A 283 -13.31 10.29 18.15
N TYR A 284 -13.50 9.13 17.56
CA TYR A 284 -14.61 8.80 16.65
C TYR A 284 -15.25 7.46 17.06
N PRO A 285 -16.01 7.40 18.19
CA PRO A 285 -16.45 6.13 18.79
C PRO A 285 -17.42 5.31 17.93
N GLN A 286 -18.07 5.93 16.94
CA GLN A 286 -19.01 5.24 16.04
C GLN A 286 -18.36 4.77 14.74
N THR A 287 -17.01 4.82 14.66
CA THR A 287 -16.29 4.40 13.45
C THR A 287 -16.31 2.88 13.29
N THR A 288 -16.64 2.44 12.09
CA THR A 288 -16.43 1.05 11.67
C THR A 288 -15.02 0.89 11.12
N ILE A 289 -14.22 0.03 11.73
CA ILE A 289 -12.86 -0.29 11.26
C ILE A 289 -12.92 -1.50 10.35
N SER A 290 -12.43 -1.33 9.13
CA SER A 290 -12.38 -2.38 8.10
C SER A 290 -10.93 -2.82 7.84
N ILE A 291 -10.68 -4.12 7.97
CA ILE A 291 -9.39 -4.74 7.62
C ILE A 291 -9.66 -5.77 6.53
N PRO A 292 -9.40 -5.46 5.26
CA PRO A 292 -9.68 -6.37 4.17
C PRO A 292 -8.86 -7.66 4.24
N LYS A 293 -9.49 -8.78 3.92
CA LYS A 293 -8.82 -10.08 3.80
C LYS A 293 -8.25 -10.32 2.40
N LYS A 294 -8.72 -9.55 1.40
CA LYS A 294 -8.33 -9.66 0.00
C LYS A 294 -7.15 -8.75 -0.28
N ASP A 295 -6.20 -9.21 -1.10
CA ASP A 295 -5.14 -8.37 -1.62
C ASP A 295 -5.64 -7.44 -2.74
N ALA A 296 -4.79 -6.50 -3.18
CA ALA A 296 -5.15 -5.50 -4.17
C ALA A 296 -5.49 -6.11 -5.54
N ALA A 297 -4.77 -7.15 -5.97
CA ALA A 297 -5.07 -7.84 -7.23
C ALA A 297 -6.44 -8.53 -7.21
N GLN A 298 -6.84 -9.15 -6.08
CA GLN A 298 -8.17 -9.71 -5.93
C GLN A 298 -9.25 -8.62 -5.92
N GLY A 299 -8.99 -7.51 -5.25
CA GLY A 299 -9.92 -6.39 -5.28
C GLY A 299 -10.10 -5.81 -6.69
N ALA A 300 -9.02 -5.72 -7.46
CA ALA A 300 -9.05 -5.31 -8.86
C ALA A 300 -9.85 -6.31 -9.73
N VAL A 301 -9.71 -7.61 -9.50
CA VAL A 301 -10.54 -8.66 -10.14
C VAL A 301 -12.02 -8.45 -9.82
N ASP A 302 -12.36 -8.24 -8.55
CA ASP A 302 -13.76 -8.04 -8.14
C ASP A 302 -14.38 -6.80 -8.82
N ILE A 303 -13.61 -5.72 -8.95
CA ILE A 303 -14.01 -4.50 -9.67
C ILE A 303 -14.20 -4.81 -11.17
N ALA A 304 -13.27 -5.52 -11.79
CA ALA A 304 -13.34 -5.87 -13.21
C ALA A 304 -14.56 -6.75 -13.53
N LEU A 305 -14.86 -7.72 -12.67
CA LEU A 305 -16.05 -8.57 -12.78
C LEU A 305 -17.34 -7.78 -12.60
N ARG A 306 -17.37 -6.87 -11.62
CA ARG A 306 -18.50 -5.98 -11.41
C ARG A 306 -18.70 -5.05 -12.60
N TRP A 307 -17.63 -4.46 -13.11
CA TRP A 307 -17.65 -3.63 -14.32
C TRP A 307 -18.15 -4.38 -15.54
N TYR A 308 -17.74 -5.64 -15.71
CA TYR A 308 -18.23 -6.47 -16.79
C TYR A 308 -19.76 -6.71 -16.71
N ARG A 309 -20.27 -7.03 -15.51
CA ARG A 309 -21.70 -7.33 -15.29
C ARG A 309 -22.61 -6.11 -15.39
N GLU A 310 -22.19 -4.99 -14.81
CA GLU A 310 -22.99 -3.76 -14.75
C GLU A 310 -22.87 -2.89 -16.01
N GLY A 311 -21.78 -3.06 -16.76
CA GLY A 311 -21.47 -2.22 -17.92
C GLY A 311 -21.13 -0.77 -17.53
N GLY A 312 -21.16 0.14 -18.50
CA GLY A 312 -20.91 1.56 -18.28
C GLY A 312 -19.46 1.90 -17.97
N SER A 313 -19.23 2.91 -17.12
CA SER A 313 -17.88 3.38 -16.76
C SER A 313 -17.39 2.76 -15.46
N CYS A 314 -16.20 2.18 -15.46
CA CYS A 314 -15.56 1.64 -14.26
C CYS A 314 -15.40 2.70 -13.15
N TRP A 315 -15.14 3.94 -13.53
CA TRP A 315 -15.07 5.08 -12.62
C TRP A 315 -16.36 5.26 -11.79
N LYS A 316 -17.54 5.05 -12.39
CA LYS A 316 -18.83 5.10 -11.68
C LYS A 316 -18.98 3.94 -10.69
N ILE A 317 -18.45 2.77 -11.02
CA ILE A 317 -18.49 1.59 -10.16
C ILE A 317 -17.68 1.82 -8.89
N LEU A 318 -16.50 2.44 -9.01
CA LEU A 318 -15.64 2.78 -7.88
C LEU A 318 -16.25 3.87 -6.97
N ARG A 319 -17.10 4.73 -7.50
CA ARG A 319 -17.67 5.88 -6.78
C ARG A 319 -19.10 5.68 -6.28
N ASN A 320 -19.82 4.71 -6.83
CA ASN A 320 -21.21 4.43 -6.43
C ASN A 320 -21.31 3.12 -5.65
N ARG A 321 -21.55 3.22 -4.33
CA ARG A 321 -22.23 2.15 -3.60
C ARG A 321 -23.73 2.25 -3.89
N LYS A 322 -24.34 1.17 -4.41
CA LYS A 322 -25.76 0.93 -4.14
C LYS A 322 -25.91 0.44 -2.72
#